data_1a124a80b3b7a3fa5c6b3008dc556233
#
_entry.id   1a124a80b3b7a3fa5c6b3008dc556233
#
_cell.length_a   1.000
_cell.length_b   1.000
_cell.length_c   1.000
_cell.angle_alpha   90.00
_cell.angle_beta   90.00
_cell.angle_gamma   90.00
#
_symmetry.space_group_name_H-M   'P 1'
#
loop_
_entity.id
_entity.type
_entity.pdbx_description
1 polymer ?
#
loop_
_entity_poly.entity_id
_entity_poly.type
_entity_poly.pdbx_seq_one_letter_code
_entity_poly.pdbx_strand_id
1 'polypeptide(L)'
;MKNLLVVVAIAAFAVQAFGQDKVTLSNGDVLTGKISSMADGKVTIKSPLLDDIVVPIGSVTDIVTNESVTLKTKSGDLWQRRILGIEGGNLRLEGGETSSLAIENLGMINPPAKPAPTWTGSFNFTGVNTTGNTEIRSAGLAFDASRRSEVDRITVDAAWSYAQNKDRGATNASSSGYVTTQRRVGGGLKYDYYLSDRSYALATTRVLGDTIANLELRYTAGAGIGYTLIDDGKDLFLFEAGLSYLNESYRDLSAFPANAPSSVDYLAARIAYRYEHPLSDQTKLVHRAEAFPSLEDKDDFYCQFTT
;
A
#
# COMPACT_ATOMS: atom_id res chain seq x y z
N MET A 1 -29.08 63.65 -35.09
CA MET A 1 -29.46 63.42 -33.70
C MET A 1 -29.77 61.94 -33.56
N LYS A 2 -28.79 61.17 -33.06
CA LYS A 2 -28.91 59.74 -32.81
C LYS A 2 -28.91 59.50 -31.31
N ASN A 3 -30.06 59.09 -30.76
CA ASN A 3 -30.19 58.76 -29.33
C ASN A 3 -29.54 57.43 -29.08
N LEU A 4 -28.49 57.43 -28.29
CA LEU A 4 -27.79 56.22 -27.77
C LEU A 4 -28.50 55.82 -26.49
N LEU A 5 -29.25 54.74 -26.53
CA LEU A 5 -29.89 54.10 -25.37
C LEU A 5 -28.84 53.20 -24.70
N VAL A 6 -28.37 53.60 -23.53
CA VAL A 6 -27.49 52.77 -22.69
C VAL A 6 -28.36 51.87 -21.82
N VAL A 7 -28.43 50.60 -22.12
CA VAL A 7 -29.04 49.58 -21.28
C VAL A 7 -28.04 49.12 -20.23
N VAL A 8 -28.19 49.56 -18.98
CA VAL A 8 -27.43 49.04 -17.84
C VAL A 8 -28.07 47.72 -17.38
N ALA A 9 -27.42 46.62 -17.74
CA ALA A 9 -27.79 45.31 -17.19
C ALA A 9 -27.27 45.19 -15.75
N ILE A 10 -28.16 45.29 -14.77
CA ILE A 10 -27.85 44.98 -13.38
C ILE A 10 -27.84 43.45 -13.28
N ALA A 11 -26.64 42.85 -13.27
CA ALA A 11 -26.48 41.45 -12.91
C ALA A 11 -26.73 41.30 -11.39
N ALA A 12 -27.94 40.84 -11.05
CA ALA A 12 -28.25 40.41 -9.69
C ALA A 12 -27.45 39.16 -9.39
N PHE A 13 -26.33 39.29 -8.67
CA PHE A 13 -25.68 38.18 -8.03
C PHE A 13 -26.64 37.64 -6.97
N ALA A 14 -27.36 36.55 -7.28
CA ALA A 14 -28.03 35.76 -6.27
C ALA A 14 -26.94 35.12 -5.41
N VAL A 15 -26.66 35.76 -4.26
CA VAL A 15 -25.91 35.09 -3.17
C VAL A 15 -26.79 33.91 -2.77
N GLN A 16 -26.42 32.72 -3.20
CA GLN A 16 -27.01 31.50 -2.66
C GLN A 16 -26.65 31.49 -1.18
N ALA A 17 -27.61 31.82 -0.34
CA ALA A 17 -27.51 31.60 1.09
C ALA A 17 -27.45 30.07 1.28
N PHE A 18 -26.24 29.52 1.33
CA PHE A 18 -26.03 28.13 1.74
C PHE A 18 -26.64 28.04 3.14
N GLY A 19 -27.75 27.31 3.27
CA GLY A 19 -28.37 27.08 4.56
C GLY A 19 -27.32 26.46 5.49
N GLN A 20 -27.22 26.99 6.70
CA GLN A 20 -26.29 26.49 7.71
C GLN A 20 -26.98 25.36 8.49
N ASP A 21 -26.19 24.40 8.95
CA ASP A 21 -26.68 23.41 9.90
C ASP A 21 -26.98 24.11 11.23
N LYS A 22 -27.92 23.55 12.00
CA LYS A 22 -28.32 24.06 13.31
C LYS A 22 -28.19 22.98 14.36
N VAL A 23 -27.60 23.34 15.47
CA VAL A 23 -27.48 22.48 16.66
C VAL A 23 -28.05 23.25 17.84
N THR A 24 -29.13 22.75 18.45
CA THR A 24 -29.76 23.32 19.63
C THR A 24 -29.26 22.62 20.87
N LEU A 25 -28.87 23.39 21.86
CA LEU A 25 -28.35 22.91 23.14
C LEU A 25 -29.47 22.87 24.22
N SER A 26 -29.19 22.10 25.27
CA SER A 26 -30.13 21.94 26.41
C SER A 26 -30.39 23.22 27.19
N ASN A 27 -29.53 24.23 27.10
CA ASN A 27 -29.71 25.55 27.67
C ASN A 27 -30.55 26.52 26.77
N GLY A 28 -30.96 26.04 25.58
CA GLY A 28 -31.72 26.81 24.60
C GLY A 28 -30.86 27.55 23.56
N ASP A 29 -29.55 27.55 23.68
CA ASP A 29 -28.67 28.18 22.67
C ASP A 29 -28.74 27.42 21.33
N VAL A 30 -28.67 28.17 20.23
CA VAL A 30 -28.67 27.64 18.88
C VAL A 30 -27.35 28.00 18.23
N LEU A 31 -26.56 26.97 17.93
CA LEU A 31 -25.32 27.09 17.17
C LEU A 31 -25.62 26.91 15.69
N THR A 32 -25.14 27.84 14.88
CA THR A 32 -25.28 27.81 13.42
C THR A 32 -23.89 27.70 12.78
N GLY A 33 -23.76 26.82 11.81
CA GLY A 33 -22.50 26.57 11.13
C GLY A 33 -22.57 25.28 10.30
N LYS A 34 -21.45 24.75 9.91
CA LYS A 34 -21.37 23.44 9.24
C LYS A 34 -20.93 22.39 10.25
N ILE A 35 -21.68 21.31 10.42
CA ILE A 35 -21.26 20.16 11.22
C ILE A 35 -20.11 19.49 10.51
N SER A 36 -18.88 19.69 11.02
CA SER A 36 -17.67 19.13 10.44
C SER A 36 -17.52 17.65 10.78
N SER A 37 -17.78 17.29 12.04
CA SER A 37 -17.70 15.91 12.50
C SER A 37 -18.42 15.70 13.82
N MET A 38 -18.75 14.44 14.13
CA MET A 38 -19.05 13.97 15.46
C MET A 38 -18.25 12.71 15.70
N ALA A 39 -17.45 12.68 16.75
CA ALA A 39 -16.66 11.53 17.20
C ALA A 39 -16.52 11.58 18.72
N ASP A 40 -16.35 10.43 19.36
CA ASP A 40 -16.16 10.30 20.81
C ASP A 40 -17.20 11.07 21.64
N GLY A 41 -18.45 11.10 21.17
CA GLY A 41 -19.56 11.77 21.83
C GLY A 41 -19.50 13.29 21.78
N LYS A 42 -18.70 13.90 20.91
CA LYS A 42 -18.56 15.34 20.72
C LYS A 42 -18.90 15.74 19.30
N VAL A 43 -19.72 16.75 19.13
CA VAL A 43 -20.08 17.36 17.84
C VAL A 43 -19.20 18.58 17.63
N THR A 44 -18.53 18.66 16.48
CA THR A 44 -17.71 19.80 16.07
C THR A 44 -18.45 20.58 14.99
N ILE A 45 -18.66 21.87 15.22
CA ILE A 45 -19.38 22.79 14.34
C ILE A 45 -18.40 23.87 13.88
N LYS A 46 -18.22 23.99 12.58
CA LYS A 46 -17.47 25.08 11.96
C LYS A 46 -18.35 26.31 11.85
N SER A 47 -18.09 27.29 12.68
CA SER A 47 -18.78 28.58 12.61
C SER A 47 -18.11 29.49 11.56
N PRO A 48 -18.89 30.28 10.77
CA PRO A 48 -18.30 31.24 9.84
C PRO A 48 -17.67 32.46 10.52
N LEU A 49 -17.94 32.68 11.79
CA LEU A 49 -17.51 33.87 12.55
C LEU A 49 -16.60 33.56 13.74
N LEU A 50 -16.56 32.30 14.16
CA LEU A 50 -15.80 31.83 15.33
C LEU A 50 -14.92 30.64 14.93
N ASP A 51 -14.00 30.30 15.80
CA ASP A 51 -13.24 29.03 15.68
C ASP A 51 -14.18 27.81 15.83
N ASP A 52 -13.67 26.62 15.57
CA ASP A 52 -14.43 25.38 15.68
C ASP A 52 -15.03 25.23 17.08
N ILE A 53 -16.36 25.10 17.15
CA ILE A 53 -17.12 24.94 18.40
C ILE A 53 -17.29 23.43 18.63
N VAL A 54 -16.88 22.94 19.78
CA VAL A 54 -17.00 21.53 20.19
C VAL A 54 -17.97 21.41 21.34
N VAL A 55 -19.06 20.63 21.16
CA VAL A 55 -20.08 20.41 22.18
C VAL A 55 -20.31 18.91 22.42
N PRO A 56 -20.53 18.48 23.68
CA PRO A 56 -20.91 17.10 23.97
C PRO A 56 -22.27 16.77 23.37
N ILE A 57 -22.43 15.59 22.74
CA ILE A 57 -23.72 15.16 22.16
C ILE A 57 -24.83 15.08 23.23
N GLY A 58 -24.49 14.76 24.47
CA GLY A 58 -25.44 14.75 25.59
C GLY A 58 -26.05 16.13 25.97
N SER A 59 -25.41 17.23 25.52
CA SER A 59 -25.92 18.60 25.71
C SER A 59 -26.73 19.06 24.50
N VAL A 60 -26.89 18.25 23.48
CA VAL A 60 -27.61 18.57 22.26
C VAL A 60 -29.04 18.05 22.34
N THR A 61 -29.99 18.93 22.11
CA THR A 61 -31.42 18.60 22.10
C THR A 61 -31.98 18.46 20.69
N ASP A 62 -31.38 19.15 19.70
CA ASP A 62 -31.78 19.04 18.31
C ASP A 62 -30.61 19.24 17.33
N ILE A 63 -30.65 18.54 16.20
CA ILE A 63 -29.69 18.66 15.09
C ILE A 63 -30.48 18.71 13.78
N VAL A 64 -30.27 19.76 12.99
CA VAL A 64 -30.81 19.88 11.64
C VAL A 64 -29.68 20.19 10.69
N THR A 65 -29.50 19.35 9.66
CA THR A 65 -28.48 19.58 8.61
C THR A 65 -29.12 20.10 7.34
N ASN A 66 -28.45 21.01 6.67
CA ASN A 66 -28.92 21.55 5.39
C ASN A 66 -28.56 20.58 4.21
N GLU A 67 -27.45 19.90 4.34
CA GLU A 67 -26.97 18.93 3.35
C GLU A 67 -26.99 17.51 3.95
N SER A 68 -26.88 16.51 3.07
CA SER A 68 -26.67 15.12 3.53
C SER A 68 -25.30 14.98 4.19
N VAL A 69 -25.29 14.34 5.34
CA VAL A 69 -24.10 14.00 6.10
C VAL A 69 -23.90 12.50 6.10
N THR A 70 -22.67 12.06 6.26
CA THR A 70 -22.35 10.63 6.41
C THR A 70 -22.51 10.26 7.89
N LEU A 71 -23.44 9.37 8.17
CA LEU A 71 -23.67 8.80 9.50
C LEU A 71 -23.02 7.43 9.55
N LYS A 72 -22.15 7.20 10.53
CA LYS A 72 -21.60 5.87 10.82
C LYS A 72 -22.20 5.36 12.10
N THR A 73 -22.83 4.18 12.04
CA THR A 73 -23.37 3.51 13.23
C THR A 73 -22.25 2.87 14.06
N LYS A 74 -22.54 2.54 15.31
CA LYS A 74 -21.61 1.74 16.14
C LYS A 74 -21.37 0.31 15.59
N SER A 75 -22.33 -0.22 14.80
CA SER A 75 -22.19 -1.48 14.06
C SER A 75 -21.28 -1.37 12.83
N GLY A 76 -20.94 -0.12 12.41
CA GLY A 76 -20.07 0.13 11.27
C GLY A 76 -20.79 0.52 9.97
N ASP A 77 -22.13 0.45 9.92
CA ASP A 77 -22.91 0.83 8.74
C ASP A 77 -22.75 2.30 8.40
N LEU A 78 -22.71 2.62 7.13
CA LEU A 78 -22.59 3.98 6.62
C LEU A 78 -23.87 4.39 5.90
N TRP A 79 -24.46 5.49 6.33
CA TRP A 79 -25.64 6.09 5.73
C TRP A 79 -25.37 7.54 5.32
N GLN A 80 -25.73 7.90 4.11
CA GLN A 80 -25.62 9.29 3.65
C GLN A 80 -27.04 9.88 3.63
N ARG A 81 -27.37 10.68 4.64
CA ARG A 81 -28.71 11.23 4.87
C ARG A 81 -28.63 12.62 5.46
N ARG A 82 -29.68 13.41 5.20
CA ARG A 82 -29.90 14.69 5.88
C ARG A 82 -30.62 14.46 7.22
N ILE A 83 -30.13 15.11 8.25
CA ILE A 83 -30.76 15.07 9.58
C ILE A 83 -31.84 16.14 9.63
N LEU A 84 -33.06 15.75 9.94
CA LEU A 84 -34.23 16.62 10.02
C LEU A 84 -34.55 17.09 11.45
N GLY A 85 -33.90 16.48 12.46
CA GLY A 85 -34.10 16.79 13.87
C GLY A 85 -33.91 15.59 14.76
N ILE A 86 -34.05 15.79 16.06
CA ILE A 86 -34.06 14.76 17.10
C ILE A 86 -35.45 14.66 17.69
N GLU A 87 -36.03 13.47 17.78
CA GLU A 87 -37.31 13.19 18.39
C GLU A 87 -37.25 11.89 19.21
N GLY A 88 -37.60 11.99 20.50
CA GLY A 88 -37.62 10.83 21.40
C GLY A 88 -36.28 10.10 21.51
N GLY A 89 -35.13 10.80 21.42
CA GLY A 89 -33.79 10.20 21.46
C GLY A 89 -33.32 9.58 20.12
N ASN A 90 -34.09 9.79 19.04
CA ASN A 90 -33.78 9.32 17.71
C ASN A 90 -33.53 10.49 16.75
N LEU A 91 -32.50 10.38 15.90
CA LEU A 91 -32.31 11.23 14.74
C LEU A 91 -33.38 10.92 13.71
N ARG A 92 -34.12 11.93 13.26
CA ARG A 92 -35.01 11.83 12.10
C ARG A 92 -34.21 12.13 10.85
N LEU A 93 -34.29 11.22 9.88
CA LEU A 93 -33.51 11.26 8.66
C LEU A 93 -34.41 11.45 7.44
N GLU A 94 -33.88 12.15 6.42
CA GLU A 94 -34.59 12.35 5.16
C GLU A 94 -34.50 11.09 4.31
N GLY A 95 -35.66 10.54 3.92
CA GLY A 95 -35.80 9.45 2.96
C GLY A 95 -35.27 8.09 3.43
N GLY A 96 -35.56 7.04 2.62
CA GLY A 96 -35.12 5.68 2.84
C GLY A 96 -36.10 4.82 3.67
N GLU A 97 -35.85 3.50 3.67
CA GLU A 97 -36.65 2.53 4.43
C GLU A 97 -36.53 2.74 5.94
N THR A 98 -35.37 3.22 6.39
CA THR A 98 -35.12 3.57 7.78
C THR A 98 -35.03 5.11 7.89
N SER A 99 -36.07 5.74 8.43
CA SER A 99 -36.17 7.19 8.60
C SER A 99 -35.72 7.69 9.98
N SER A 100 -35.27 6.80 10.87
CA SER A 100 -34.79 7.15 12.21
C SER A 100 -33.59 6.29 12.63
N LEU A 101 -32.70 6.90 13.41
CA LEU A 101 -31.53 6.26 14.01
C LEU A 101 -31.44 6.68 15.47
N ALA A 102 -31.42 5.71 16.39
CA ALA A 102 -31.22 6.02 17.80
C ALA A 102 -29.84 6.68 18.01
N ILE A 103 -29.80 7.79 18.74
CA ILE A 103 -28.58 8.54 19.03
C ILE A 103 -27.53 7.63 19.72
N GLU A 104 -27.99 6.72 20.56
CA GLU A 104 -27.12 5.74 21.23
C GLU A 104 -26.40 4.80 20.26
N ASN A 105 -26.98 4.55 19.07
CA ASN A 105 -26.37 3.72 18.00
C ASN A 105 -25.54 4.54 17.02
N LEU A 106 -25.55 5.86 17.13
CA LEU A 106 -24.71 6.73 16.32
C LEU A 106 -23.26 6.65 16.80
N GLY A 107 -22.36 6.28 15.94
CA GLY A 107 -20.92 6.25 16.18
C GLY A 107 -20.26 7.58 15.79
N MET A 108 -20.47 8.02 14.54
CA MET A 108 -19.85 9.24 14.00
C MET A 108 -20.79 9.94 13.02
N ILE A 109 -20.64 11.27 12.93
CA ILE A 109 -21.14 12.08 11.81
C ILE A 109 -19.92 12.58 11.03
N ASN A 110 -19.98 12.47 9.70
CA ASN A 110 -18.88 12.83 8.82
C ASN A 110 -17.55 12.25 9.31
N PRO A 111 -17.42 10.91 9.40
CA PRO A 111 -16.15 10.29 9.80
C PRO A 111 -15.03 10.82 8.92
N PRO A 112 -13.82 11.01 9.46
CA PRO A 112 -12.70 11.47 8.66
C PRO A 112 -12.52 10.53 7.47
N ALA A 113 -12.29 11.10 6.29
CA ALA A 113 -12.00 10.30 5.11
C ALA A 113 -10.76 9.44 5.40
N LYS A 114 -10.89 8.12 5.19
CA LYS A 114 -9.72 7.25 5.30
C LYS A 114 -8.66 7.75 4.33
N PRO A 115 -7.40 7.93 4.78
CA PRO A 115 -6.35 8.34 3.88
C PRO A 115 -6.26 7.35 2.72
N ALA A 116 -6.20 7.90 1.50
CA ALA A 116 -6.03 7.07 0.31
C ALA A 116 -4.74 6.25 0.45
N PRO A 117 -4.74 4.98 0.05
CA PRO A 117 -3.53 4.16 0.08
C PRO A 117 -2.41 4.86 -0.70
N THR A 118 -1.28 5.11 -0.06
CA THR A 118 -0.11 5.75 -0.67
C THR A 118 0.96 4.73 -0.99
N TRP A 119 1.73 4.99 -2.05
CA TRP A 119 2.93 4.23 -2.36
C TRP A 119 4.07 4.72 -1.45
N THR A 120 4.75 3.77 -0.85
CA THR A 120 6.01 3.97 -0.13
C THR A 120 7.07 3.10 -0.77
N GLY A 121 8.29 3.57 -0.88
CA GLY A 121 9.34 2.80 -1.52
C GLY A 121 10.70 3.43 -1.39
N SER A 122 11.71 2.75 -1.91
CA SER A 122 13.07 3.21 -1.93
C SER A 122 13.70 3.03 -3.32
N PHE A 123 14.66 3.86 -3.62
CA PHE A 123 15.53 3.73 -4.77
C PHE A 123 16.96 3.85 -4.29
N ASN A 124 17.77 2.82 -4.58
CA ASN A 124 19.15 2.73 -4.15
C ASN A 124 20.08 2.64 -5.36
N PHE A 125 21.13 3.44 -5.33
CA PHE A 125 22.24 3.37 -6.27
C PHE A 125 23.52 3.04 -5.51
N THR A 126 24.28 2.07 -6.01
CA THR A 126 25.57 1.68 -5.46
C THR A 126 26.62 1.68 -6.55
N GLY A 127 27.79 2.25 -6.25
CA GLY A 127 28.93 2.22 -7.15
C GLY A 127 30.22 2.08 -6.38
N VAL A 128 31.11 1.19 -6.86
CA VAL A 128 32.45 0.97 -6.30
C VAL A 128 33.47 0.97 -7.43
N ASN A 129 34.54 1.70 -7.25
CA ASN A 129 35.71 1.65 -8.11
C ASN A 129 36.98 1.61 -7.23
N THR A 130 37.62 0.47 -7.21
CA THR A 130 38.85 0.23 -6.44
C THR A 130 40.01 0.07 -7.41
N THR A 131 41.15 0.69 -7.11
CA THR A 131 42.36 0.64 -7.91
C THR A 131 43.54 0.28 -7.02
N GLY A 132 44.57 -0.36 -7.59
CA GLY A 132 45.76 -0.81 -6.86
C GLY A 132 46.06 -2.27 -7.12
N ASN A 133 46.43 -3.01 -6.07
CA ASN A 133 46.74 -4.46 -6.20
C ASN A 133 45.51 -5.29 -6.58
N THR A 134 44.31 -4.83 -6.16
CA THR A 134 43.02 -5.37 -6.57
C THR A 134 42.24 -4.27 -7.26
N GLU A 135 41.75 -4.51 -8.45
CA GLU A 135 40.95 -3.56 -9.21
C GLU A 135 39.52 -4.15 -9.38
N ILE A 136 38.57 -3.48 -8.77
CA ILE A 136 37.17 -3.87 -8.82
C ILE A 136 36.34 -2.68 -9.31
N ARG A 137 35.43 -2.93 -10.23
CA ARG A 137 34.38 -1.98 -10.64
C ARG A 137 33.03 -2.63 -10.48
N SER A 138 32.16 -1.96 -9.75
CA SER A 138 30.78 -2.44 -9.64
C SER A 138 29.79 -1.29 -9.65
N ALA A 139 28.60 -1.57 -10.13
CA ALA A 139 27.44 -0.71 -10.08
C ALA A 139 26.18 -1.50 -9.80
N GLY A 140 25.25 -0.91 -9.06
CA GLY A 140 23.98 -1.54 -8.74
C GLY A 140 22.89 -0.50 -8.65
N LEU A 141 21.69 -0.91 -9.04
CA LEU A 141 20.44 -0.21 -8.87
C LEU A 141 19.46 -1.15 -8.19
N ALA A 142 18.73 -0.64 -7.20
CA ALA A 142 17.61 -1.36 -6.59
C ALA A 142 16.45 -0.40 -6.37
N PHE A 143 15.27 -0.89 -6.67
CA PHE A 143 14.00 -0.20 -6.47
C PHE A 143 13.06 -1.14 -5.75
N ASP A 144 12.36 -0.63 -4.74
CA ASP A 144 11.23 -1.30 -4.13
C ASP A 144 10.12 -0.30 -3.87
N ALA A 145 8.87 -0.72 -4.04
CA ALA A 145 7.70 0.07 -3.71
C ALA A 145 6.57 -0.82 -3.22
N SER A 146 5.82 -0.32 -2.27
CA SER A 146 4.67 -1.01 -1.71
C SER A 146 3.51 -0.03 -1.50
N ARG A 147 2.31 -0.48 -1.83
CA ARG A 147 1.05 0.19 -1.52
C ARG A 147 0.22 -0.73 -0.66
N ARG A 148 -0.19 -0.27 0.51
CA ARG A 148 -1.06 -1.01 1.43
C ARG A 148 -2.38 -0.28 1.59
N SER A 149 -3.49 -1.01 1.43
CA SER A 149 -4.84 -0.60 1.80
C SER A 149 -5.34 -1.43 2.99
N GLU A 150 -6.60 -1.29 3.34
CA GLU A 150 -7.23 -2.14 4.37
C GLU A 150 -7.53 -3.56 3.88
N VAL A 151 -7.65 -3.73 2.56
CA VAL A 151 -8.05 -4.99 1.95
C VAL A 151 -6.92 -5.68 1.20
N ASP A 152 -5.88 -4.94 0.81
CA ASP A 152 -4.82 -5.47 -0.03
C ASP A 152 -3.44 -4.81 0.20
N ARG A 153 -2.41 -5.48 -0.31
CA ARG A 153 -1.05 -4.93 -0.46
C ARG A 153 -0.49 -5.32 -1.82
N ILE A 154 0.05 -4.33 -2.53
CA ILE A 154 0.83 -4.53 -3.75
C ILE A 154 2.28 -4.20 -3.43
N THR A 155 3.20 -5.09 -3.80
CA THR A 155 4.64 -4.88 -3.66
C THR A 155 5.30 -5.09 -5.02
N VAL A 156 6.17 -4.17 -5.42
CA VAL A 156 6.95 -4.22 -6.66
C VAL A 156 8.42 -4.04 -6.29
N ASP A 157 9.28 -4.86 -6.84
CA ASP A 157 10.71 -4.70 -6.70
C ASP A 157 11.43 -4.90 -8.04
N ALA A 158 12.56 -4.24 -8.21
CA ALA A 158 13.47 -4.43 -9.34
C ALA A 158 14.91 -4.19 -8.89
N ALA A 159 15.84 -4.96 -9.41
CA ALA A 159 17.24 -4.80 -9.13
C ALA A 159 18.10 -5.12 -10.37
N TRP A 160 19.17 -4.36 -10.51
CA TRP A 160 20.23 -4.61 -11.48
C TRP A 160 21.58 -4.50 -10.78
N SER A 161 22.48 -5.39 -11.11
CA SER A 161 23.83 -5.37 -10.58
C SER A 161 24.84 -5.80 -11.63
N TYR A 162 25.99 -5.12 -11.62
CA TYR A 162 27.12 -5.39 -12.49
C TYR A 162 28.42 -5.26 -11.70
N ALA A 163 29.33 -6.23 -11.87
CA ALA A 163 30.67 -6.14 -11.31
C ALA A 163 31.68 -6.79 -12.24
N GLN A 164 32.90 -6.25 -12.22
CA GLN A 164 34.04 -6.81 -12.91
C GLN A 164 35.30 -6.65 -12.06
N ASN A 165 36.17 -7.63 -12.12
CA ASN A 165 37.46 -7.62 -11.48
C ASN A 165 38.56 -7.65 -12.54
N LYS A 166 39.69 -6.98 -12.28
CA LYS A 166 40.86 -7.12 -13.13
C LYS A 166 41.61 -8.40 -12.77
N ASP A 167 41.66 -9.29 -13.73
CA ASP A 167 42.44 -10.51 -13.63
C ASP A 167 43.53 -10.45 -14.70
N ARG A 168 44.80 -10.39 -14.24
CA ARG A 168 45.98 -10.28 -15.12
C ARG A 168 46.33 -11.60 -15.79
N GLY A 169 45.74 -12.73 -15.37
CA GLY A 169 46.02 -14.07 -15.84
C GLY A 169 44.88 -14.76 -16.56
N ALA A 170 43.68 -14.17 -16.57
CA ALA A 170 42.52 -14.82 -17.15
C ALA A 170 42.55 -14.83 -18.68
N THR A 171 42.40 -16.01 -19.26
CA THR A 171 42.33 -16.21 -20.72
C THR A 171 41.07 -15.62 -21.36
N ASN A 172 40.02 -15.34 -20.55
CA ASN A 172 38.77 -14.75 -20.96
C ASN A 172 38.65 -13.26 -20.58
N ALA A 173 39.75 -12.64 -20.15
CA ALA A 173 39.76 -11.20 -19.88
C ALA A 173 39.50 -10.40 -21.17
N SER A 174 38.75 -9.29 -21.04
CA SER A 174 38.63 -8.31 -22.11
C SER A 174 40.03 -7.75 -22.45
N SER A 175 40.18 -7.03 -23.58
CA SER A 175 41.42 -6.35 -23.94
C SER A 175 41.94 -5.40 -22.84
N SER A 176 41.09 -4.98 -21.90
CA SER A 176 41.44 -4.19 -20.72
C SER A 176 41.88 -5.01 -19.51
N GLY A 177 41.85 -6.36 -19.59
CA GLY A 177 42.18 -7.28 -18.50
C GLY A 177 41.07 -7.43 -17.44
N TYR A 178 39.88 -6.92 -17.67
CA TYR A 178 38.75 -7.09 -16.76
C TYR A 178 37.89 -8.28 -17.12
N VAL A 179 37.48 -9.05 -16.10
CA VAL A 179 36.53 -10.16 -16.19
C VAL A 179 35.26 -9.78 -15.46
N THR A 180 34.11 -9.96 -16.11
CA THR A 180 32.83 -9.77 -15.48
C THR A 180 32.57 -10.88 -14.46
N THR A 181 32.31 -10.48 -13.21
CA THR A 181 32.06 -11.39 -12.08
C THR A 181 30.61 -11.36 -11.60
N GLN A 182 29.84 -10.34 -12.02
CA GLN A 182 28.42 -10.25 -11.74
C GLN A 182 27.71 -9.49 -12.88
N ARG A 183 26.62 -10.06 -13.36
CA ARG A 183 25.70 -9.38 -14.29
C ARG A 183 24.32 -9.97 -14.13
N ARG A 184 23.53 -9.33 -13.27
CA ARG A 184 22.23 -9.81 -12.85
C ARG A 184 21.18 -8.71 -12.98
N VAL A 185 19.99 -9.08 -13.44
CA VAL A 185 18.82 -8.21 -13.50
C VAL A 185 17.59 -9.01 -13.11
N GLY A 186 16.72 -8.43 -12.32
CA GLY A 186 15.48 -9.09 -11.93
C GLY A 186 14.47 -8.12 -11.35
N GLY A 187 13.24 -8.61 -11.20
CA GLY A 187 12.18 -7.87 -10.58
C GLY A 187 11.00 -8.76 -10.25
N GLY A 188 10.13 -8.29 -9.39
CA GLY A 188 8.99 -9.03 -8.91
C GLY A 188 7.78 -8.15 -8.66
N LEU A 189 6.62 -8.80 -8.71
CA LEU A 189 5.33 -8.26 -8.29
C LEU A 189 4.69 -9.24 -7.34
N LYS A 190 4.17 -8.74 -6.22
CA LYS A 190 3.43 -9.51 -5.25
C LYS A 190 2.13 -8.77 -4.92
N TYR A 191 1.05 -9.51 -4.90
CA TYR A 191 -0.27 -9.06 -4.48
C TYR A 191 -0.73 -9.90 -3.28
N ASP A 192 -1.10 -9.23 -2.19
CA ASP A 192 -1.65 -9.85 -0.99
C ASP A 192 -3.07 -9.33 -0.78
N TYR A 193 -4.03 -10.23 -0.64
CA TYR A 193 -5.41 -9.93 -0.29
C TYR A 193 -5.69 -10.37 1.14
N TYR A 194 -6.05 -9.44 2.02
CA TYR A 194 -6.27 -9.73 3.43
C TYR A 194 -7.57 -10.46 3.65
N LEU A 195 -7.49 -11.65 4.25
CA LEU A 195 -8.62 -12.48 4.65
C LEU A 195 -9.05 -12.17 6.10
N SER A 196 -8.11 -11.72 6.91
CA SER A 196 -8.29 -11.26 8.29
C SER A 196 -7.12 -10.33 8.68
N ASP A 197 -7.11 -9.83 9.90
CA ASP A 197 -6.01 -8.99 10.43
C ASP A 197 -4.65 -9.69 10.38
N ARG A 198 -4.62 -11.02 10.37
CA ARG A 198 -3.38 -11.81 10.41
C ARG A 198 -3.17 -12.73 9.20
N SER A 199 -4.21 -13.04 8.44
CA SER A 199 -4.11 -13.97 7.31
C SER A 199 -4.41 -13.29 5.99
N TYR A 200 -3.70 -13.71 4.93
CA TYR A 200 -3.89 -13.19 3.58
C TYR A 200 -3.66 -14.28 2.53
N ALA A 201 -4.37 -14.17 1.42
CA ALA A 201 -4.05 -14.89 0.19
C ALA A 201 -3.02 -14.09 -0.60
N LEU A 202 -2.08 -14.75 -1.27
CA LEU A 202 -1.05 -14.07 -2.05
C LEU A 202 -0.93 -14.65 -3.45
N ALA A 203 -0.55 -13.76 -4.38
CA ALA A 203 -0.07 -14.11 -5.70
C ALA A 203 1.27 -13.40 -5.95
N THR A 204 2.22 -14.08 -6.56
CA THR A 204 3.56 -13.54 -6.81
C THR A 204 4.04 -13.92 -8.19
N THR A 205 4.80 -13.03 -8.81
CA THR A 205 5.55 -13.33 -10.03
C THR A 205 6.92 -12.65 -9.97
N ARG A 206 7.93 -13.31 -10.52
CA ARG A 206 9.30 -12.79 -10.55
C ARG A 206 10.00 -13.21 -11.83
N VAL A 207 10.84 -12.32 -12.32
CA VAL A 207 11.76 -12.58 -13.42
C VAL A 207 13.19 -12.32 -12.96
N LEU A 208 14.13 -13.11 -13.44
CA LEU A 208 15.54 -13.02 -13.12
C LEU A 208 16.39 -13.47 -14.29
N GLY A 209 17.37 -12.67 -14.67
CA GLY A 209 18.45 -13.06 -15.57
C GLY A 209 19.80 -12.93 -14.86
N ASP A 210 20.67 -13.91 -15.01
CA ASP A 210 22.02 -13.94 -14.42
C ASP A 210 23.01 -14.52 -15.41
N THR A 211 23.78 -13.62 -16.02
CA THR A 211 24.73 -14.01 -17.08
C THR A 211 25.86 -14.91 -16.55
N ILE A 212 26.26 -14.73 -15.30
CA ILE A 212 27.37 -15.52 -14.71
C ILE A 212 26.89 -16.91 -14.34
N ALA A 213 25.63 -17.03 -13.91
CA ALA A 213 25.01 -18.34 -13.67
C ALA A 213 24.54 -19.01 -14.98
N ASN A 214 24.85 -18.43 -16.14
CA ASN A 214 24.37 -18.89 -17.46
C ASN A 214 22.85 -18.91 -17.60
N LEU A 215 22.15 -18.24 -16.70
CA LEU A 215 20.70 -18.14 -16.66
C LEU A 215 20.25 -17.00 -17.57
N GLU A 216 19.61 -17.32 -18.69
CA GLU A 216 19.04 -16.32 -19.58
C GLU A 216 17.82 -15.67 -18.95
N LEU A 217 16.90 -16.51 -18.49
CA LEU A 217 15.69 -16.09 -17.81
C LEU A 217 15.21 -17.17 -16.84
N ARG A 218 14.94 -16.78 -15.60
CA ARG A 218 14.09 -17.54 -14.67
C ARG A 218 12.79 -16.78 -14.51
N TYR A 219 11.69 -17.42 -14.79
CA TYR A 219 10.36 -16.94 -14.51
C TYR A 219 9.76 -17.76 -13.37
N THR A 220 9.20 -17.08 -12.37
CA THR A 220 8.50 -17.73 -11.25
C THR A 220 7.12 -17.10 -11.12
N ALA A 221 6.08 -17.93 -11.05
CA ALA A 221 4.73 -17.49 -10.73
C ALA A 221 4.15 -18.41 -9.67
N GLY A 222 3.52 -17.85 -8.65
CA GLY A 222 3.00 -18.64 -7.55
C GLY A 222 1.81 -18.00 -6.85
N ALA A 223 1.11 -18.83 -6.07
CA ALA A 223 0.03 -18.42 -5.20
C ALA A 223 0.10 -19.19 -3.87
N GLY A 224 -0.46 -18.61 -2.84
CA GLY A 224 -0.42 -19.23 -1.51
C GLY A 224 -1.18 -18.44 -0.47
N ILE A 225 -0.87 -18.74 0.76
CA ILE A 225 -1.40 -18.07 1.95
C ILE A 225 -0.24 -17.57 2.80
N GLY A 226 -0.45 -16.47 3.48
CA GLY A 226 0.46 -15.90 4.45
C GLY A 226 -0.21 -15.70 5.79
N TYR A 227 0.58 -15.74 6.83
CA TYR A 227 0.14 -15.51 8.20
C TYR A 227 1.12 -14.63 8.94
N THR A 228 0.61 -13.60 9.61
CA THR A 228 1.38 -12.71 10.46
C THR A 228 1.43 -13.31 11.86
N LEU A 229 2.59 -13.84 12.23
CA LEU A 229 2.82 -14.45 13.54
C LEU A 229 3.03 -13.38 14.61
N ILE A 230 3.82 -12.35 14.30
CA ILE A 230 4.14 -11.22 15.18
C ILE A 230 3.91 -9.93 14.40
N ASP A 231 3.17 -9.00 14.98
CA ASP A 231 3.01 -7.61 14.54
C ASP A 231 2.62 -6.79 15.77
N ASP A 232 3.60 -6.42 16.58
CA ASP A 232 3.41 -5.72 17.87
C ASP A 232 3.83 -4.25 17.82
N GLY A 233 4.08 -3.74 16.60
CA GLY A 233 4.55 -2.38 16.34
C GLY A 233 6.06 -2.21 16.49
N LYS A 234 6.78 -3.24 16.98
CA LYS A 234 8.24 -3.34 16.99
C LYS A 234 8.69 -4.44 16.05
N ASP A 235 8.31 -5.67 16.34
CA ASP A 235 8.66 -6.84 15.57
C ASP A 235 7.59 -7.18 14.55
N LEU A 236 8.02 -7.58 13.35
CA LEU A 236 7.17 -8.16 12.34
C LEU A 236 7.71 -9.53 11.97
N PHE A 237 6.89 -10.57 12.09
CA PHE A 237 7.22 -11.90 11.59
C PHE A 237 6.07 -12.45 10.77
N LEU A 238 6.33 -12.61 9.46
CA LEU A 238 5.41 -13.19 8.48
C LEU A 238 5.93 -14.56 8.08
N PHE A 239 5.02 -15.49 7.86
CA PHE A 239 5.28 -16.78 7.25
C PHE A 239 4.32 -16.99 6.08
N GLU A 240 4.82 -17.55 4.98
CA GLU A 240 4.06 -17.79 3.76
C GLU A 240 4.30 -19.21 3.25
N ALA A 241 3.26 -19.86 2.79
CA ALA A 241 3.31 -21.16 2.15
C ALA A 241 2.41 -21.19 0.91
N GLY A 242 2.82 -21.89 -0.13
CA GLY A 242 2.08 -21.97 -1.37
C GLY A 242 2.70 -22.89 -2.40
N LEU A 243 2.27 -22.71 -3.63
CA LEU A 243 2.80 -23.40 -4.81
C LEU A 243 3.33 -22.37 -5.79
N SER A 244 4.39 -22.72 -6.50
CA SER A 244 4.99 -21.90 -7.54
C SER A 244 5.40 -22.76 -8.73
N TYR A 245 5.16 -22.23 -9.93
CA TYR A 245 5.71 -22.72 -11.16
C TYR A 245 6.99 -21.96 -11.45
N LEU A 246 8.07 -22.67 -11.74
CA LEU A 246 9.36 -22.13 -12.15
C LEU A 246 9.67 -22.59 -13.57
N ASN A 247 10.17 -21.66 -14.37
CA ASN A 247 10.73 -21.95 -15.69
C ASN A 247 12.11 -21.28 -15.78
N GLU A 248 13.11 -22.04 -16.16
CA GLU A 248 14.49 -21.60 -16.31
C GLU A 248 14.98 -21.87 -17.72
N SER A 249 15.50 -20.84 -18.38
CA SER A 249 16.12 -20.94 -19.70
C SER A 249 17.60 -20.60 -19.60
N TYR A 250 18.44 -21.38 -20.25
CA TYR A 250 19.89 -21.24 -20.21
C TYR A 250 20.41 -20.73 -21.56
N ARG A 251 21.42 -19.84 -21.50
CA ARG A 251 21.96 -19.15 -22.69
C ARG A 251 22.93 -19.99 -23.47
N ASP A 252 23.83 -20.67 -22.79
CA ASP A 252 24.91 -21.46 -23.38
C ASP A 252 24.93 -22.86 -22.76
N LEU A 253 24.74 -23.87 -23.56
CA LEU A 253 24.72 -25.26 -23.13
C LEU A 253 26.08 -25.92 -23.23
N SER A 254 27.15 -25.24 -23.70
CA SER A 254 28.47 -25.79 -23.88
C SER A 254 29.11 -26.28 -22.56
N ALA A 255 28.69 -25.71 -21.43
CA ALA A 255 29.16 -26.11 -20.10
C ALA A 255 28.36 -27.29 -19.49
N PHE A 256 27.30 -27.74 -20.16
CA PHE A 256 26.41 -28.80 -19.69
C PHE A 256 26.65 -30.11 -20.49
N PRO A 257 26.17 -31.26 -20.01
CA PRO A 257 26.16 -32.49 -20.78
C PRO A 257 25.51 -32.32 -22.16
N ALA A 258 25.97 -33.05 -23.17
CA ALA A 258 25.55 -32.90 -24.56
C ALA A 258 24.02 -32.98 -24.79
N ASN A 259 23.26 -33.53 -23.84
CA ASN A 259 21.81 -33.69 -23.90
C ASN A 259 21.10 -32.82 -22.90
N ALA A 260 21.74 -31.81 -22.27
CA ALA A 260 21.10 -30.92 -21.32
C ALA A 260 20.00 -30.12 -22.02
N PRO A 261 18.82 -30.01 -21.41
CA PRO A 261 17.74 -29.20 -21.98
C PRO A 261 18.10 -27.69 -21.90
N SER A 262 17.70 -26.95 -22.92
CA SER A 262 17.87 -25.48 -22.93
C SER A 262 16.90 -24.75 -22.00
N SER A 263 15.86 -25.44 -21.56
CA SER A 263 14.88 -24.93 -20.60
C SER A 263 14.41 -26.06 -19.70
N VAL A 264 14.23 -25.74 -18.42
CA VAL A 264 13.67 -26.65 -17.41
C VAL A 264 12.49 -25.93 -16.76
N ASP A 265 11.41 -26.65 -16.56
CA ASP A 265 10.25 -26.16 -15.83
C ASP A 265 9.76 -27.21 -14.83
N TYR A 266 9.26 -26.76 -13.70
CA TYR A 266 8.77 -27.61 -12.63
C TYR A 266 7.83 -26.88 -11.70
N LEU A 267 6.98 -27.65 -11.03
CA LEU A 267 6.15 -27.19 -9.93
C LEU A 267 6.91 -27.38 -8.60
N ALA A 268 6.94 -26.31 -7.79
CA ALA A 268 7.60 -26.32 -6.49
C ALA A 268 6.62 -25.92 -5.38
N ALA A 269 6.83 -26.42 -4.17
CA ALA A 269 6.28 -25.77 -2.99
C ALA A 269 7.02 -24.44 -2.79
N ARG A 270 6.31 -23.43 -2.29
CA ARG A 270 6.91 -22.17 -1.89
C ARG A 270 6.79 -22.01 -0.39
N ILE A 271 7.90 -21.79 0.28
CA ILE A 271 7.98 -21.49 1.71
C ILE A 271 8.77 -20.21 1.84
N ALA A 272 8.21 -19.22 2.53
CA ALA A 272 8.89 -17.95 2.72
C ALA A 272 8.63 -17.38 4.12
N TYR A 273 9.56 -16.57 4.60
CA TYR A 273 9.35 -15.75 5.78
C TYR A 273 9.99 -14.38 5.63
N ARG A 274 9.49 -13.44 6.41
CA ARG A 274 10.06 -12.11 6.59
C ARG A 274 10.06 -11.77 8.07
N TYR A 275 11.23 -11.39 8.57
CA TYR A 275 11.43 -10.89 9.93
C TYR A 275 11.95 -9.46 9.86
N GLU A 276 11.36 -8.57 10.66
CA GLU A 276 11.81 -7.19 10.84
C GLU A 276 11.93 -6.90 12.33
N HIS A 277 13.04 -6.27 12.70
CA HIS A 277 13.32 -5.83 14.07
C HIS A 277 14.01 -4.47 14.07
N PRO A 278 13.47 -3.44 14.74
CA PRO A 278 14.14 -2.16 14.88
C PRO A 278 15.30 -2.32 15.88
N LEU A 279 16.52 -2.05 15.43
CA LEU A 279 17.71 -2.02 16.28
C LEU A 279 17.85 -0.66 16.97
N SER A 280 17.34 0.41 16.35
CA SER A 280 17.27 1.77 16.88
C SER A 280 16.20 2.55 16.12
N ASP A 281 15.94 3.81 16.48
CA ASP A 281 14.99 4.70 15.80
C ASP A 281 15.33 4.93 14.31
N GLN A 282 16.59 4.69 13.93
CA GLN A 282 17.09 4.92 12.57
C GLN A 282 17.54 3.65 11.85
N THR A 283 17.59 2.52 12.54
CA THR A 283 18.15 1.27 12.00
C THR A 283 17.18 0.12 12.23
N LYS A 284 16.88 -0.60 11.17
CA LYS A 284 16.02 -1.79 11.19
C LYS A 284 16.74 -2.97 10.56
N LEU A 285 16.73 -4.10 11.23
CA LEU A 285 17.11 -5.39 10.66
C LEU A 285 15.93 -5.93 9.87
N VAL A 286 16.17 -6.31 8.62
CA VAL A 286 15.19 -6.99 7.77
C VAL A 286 15.81 -8.25 7.24
N HIS A 287 15.22 -9.40 7.53
CA HIS A 287 15.67 -10.69 7.01
C HIS A 287 14.52 -11.37 6.27
N ARG A 288 14.81 -11.87 5.07
CA ARG A 288 13.83 -12.56 4.21
C ARG A 288 14.47 -13.84 3.69
N ALA A 289 13.69 -14.90 3.63
CA ALA A 289 14.09 -16.13 2.95
C ALA A 289 12.90 -16.67 2.16
N GLU A 290 13.20 -17.22 0.99
CA GLU A 290 12.29 -17.97 0.15
C GLU A 290 12.95 -19.28 -0.27
N ALA A 291 12.22 -20.37 -0.22
CA ALA A 291 12.64 -21.69 -0.66
C ALA A 291 11.60 -22.30 -1.60
N PHE A 292 12.08 -22.93 -2.64
CA PHE A 292 11.27 -23.56 -3.68
C PHE A 292 11.73 -25.02 -3.88
N PRO A 293 11.42 -25.94 -2.94
CA PRO A 293 11.66 -27.35 -3.17
C PRO A 293 10.75 -27.86 -4.29
N SER A 294 11.36 -28.48 -5.32
CA SER A 294 10.63 -29.13 -6.42
C SER A 294 9.71 -30.22 -5.89
N LEU A 295 8.52 -30.33 -6.45
CA LEU A 295 7.58 -31.42 -6.19
C LEU A 295 7.78 -32.60 -7.15
N GLU A 296 8.56 -32.41 -8.19
CA GLU A 296 8.81 -33.39 -9.26
C GLU A 296 10.17 -34.09 -9.07
N ASP A 297 11.22 -33.34 -8.74
CA ASP A 297 12.54 -33.90 -8.49
C ASP A 297 13.10 -33.36 -7.15
N LYS A 298 13.52 -34.26 -6.27
CA LYS A 298 14.02 -33.92 -4.94
C LYS A 298 15.39 -33.22 -4.98
N ASP A 299 16.12 -33.37 -6.08
CA ASP A 299 17.42 -32.75 -6.26
C ASP A 299 17.33 -31.32 -6.76
N ASP A 300 16.16 -30.90 -7.26
CA ASP A 300 15.87 -29.54 -7.68
C ASP A 300 15.36 -28.70 -6.50
N PHE A 301 16.25 -27.84 -6.01
CA PHE A 301 15.99 -26.94 -4.89
C PHE A 301 16.55 -25.55 -5.17
N TYR A 302 15.70 -24.54 -5.11
CA TYR A 302 16.12 -23.16 -5.19
C TYR A 302 15.81 -22.43 -3.88
N CYS A 303 16.76 -21.64 -3.37
CA CYS A 303 16.51 -20.77 -2.23
C CYS A 303 17.15 -19.39 -2.43
N GLN A 304 16.56 -18.39 -1.80
CA GLN A 304 17.01 -17.00 -1.83
C GLN A 304 16.96 -16.42 -0.42
N PHE A 305 18.03 -15.74 -0.03
CA PHE A 305 18.14 -15.02 1.24
C PHE A 305 18.45 -13.56 0.98
N THR A 306 17.89 -12.68 1.80
CA THR A 306 18.17 -11.24 1.80
C THR A 306 18.20 -10.74 3.25
N THR A 307 19.25 -10.04 3.62
CA THR A 307 19.42 -9.42 4.93
C THR A 307 19.64 -7.94 4.78
#